data_5e49c085615dfdddc32c4e889916398a
#
_entry.id   5e49c085615dfdddc32c4e889916398a
#
_cell.length_a   1.000
_cell.length_b   1.000
_cell.length_c   1.000
_cell.angle_alpha   90.00
_cell.angle_beta   90.00
_cell.angle_gamma   90.00
#
_symmetry.space_group_name_H-M   'P 1'
#
loop_
_entity.id
_entity.type
_entity.pdbx_description
1 polymer ?
#
loop_
_entity_poly.entity_id
_entity_poly.type
_entity_poly.pdbx_seq_one_letter_code
_entity_poly.pdbx_strand_id
1 'polypeptide(L)' 'MLVIDALGRKCPIPIIMLAERIREIPVGQVVAVLADDPAAHTDVPAWCRMKSQEFVWEEPLPQGGWGFHIRRSY' A
#
# COMPACT_ATOMS: atom_id res chain seq x y z
N MET A 1 -4.13 -4.14 12.69
CA MET A 1 -4.00 -3.45 11.40
C MET A 1 -3.88 -4.47 10.28
N LEU A 2 -4.58 -4.27 9.19
CA LEU A 2 -4.47 -5.16 8.03
C LEU A 2 -3.11 -4.96 7.36
N VAL A 3 -2.40 -6.06 7.13
CA VAL A 3 -1.12 -6.04 6.42
C VAL A 3 -1.27 -6.89 5.15
N ILE A 4 -1.01 -6.28 4.00
CA ILE A 4 -1.07 -6.95 2.71
C ILE A 4 0.37 -7.30 2.32
N ASP A 5 0.69 -8.58 2.31
CA ASP A 5 2.02 -9.05 1.95
C ASP A 5 2.11 -9.21 0.43
N ALA A 6 2.75 -8.25 -0.23
CA ALA A 6 2.98 -8.27 -1.67
C ALA A 6 4.48 -8.36 -1.98
N LEU A 7 5.29 -8.84 -1.02
CA LEU A 7 6.72 -9.05 -1.24
C LEU A 7 6.93 -10.07 -2.35
N GLY A 8 7.93 -9.83 -3.19
CA GLY A 8 8.20 -10.69 -4.33
C GLY A 8 7.31 -10.46 -5.54
N ARG A 9 6.33 -9.56 -5.43
CA ARG A 9 5.42 -9.25 -6.54
C ARG A 9 5.90 -8.02 -7.27
N LYS A 10 5.78 -8.03 -8.58
CA LYS A 10 6.10 -6.86 -9.40
C LYS A 10 4.87 -5.98 -9.57
N CYS A 11 5.10 -4.68 -9.66
CA CYS A 11 4.01 -3.75 -9.98
C CYS A 11 3.44 -4.10 -11.36
N PRO A 12 2.11 -4.05 -11.52
CA PRO A 12 1.15 -3.41 -10.62
C PRO A 12 0.50 -4.35 -9.60
N ILE A 13 1.03 -5.55 -9.36
CA ILE A 13 0.35 -6.52 -8.48
C ILE A 13 0.13 -5.98 -7.06
N PRO A 14 1.13 -5.32 -6.41
CA PRO A 14 0.87 -4.75 -5.08
C PRO A 14 -0.28 -3.74 -5.07
N ILE A 15 -0.41 -2.95 -6.13
CA ILE A 15 -1.48 -1.96 -6.26
C ILE A 15 -2.83 -2.64 -6.42
N ILE A 16 -2.89 -3.69 -7.21
CA ILE A 16 -4.13 -4.45 -7.39
C ILE A 16 -4.58 -5.07 -6.07
N MET A 17 -3.64 -5.64 -5.31
CA MET A 17 -3.94 -6.21 -4.01
C MET A 17 -4.47 -5.16 -3.03
N LEU A 18 -3.83 -3.97 -3.03
CA LEU A 18 -4.29 -2.86 -2.20
C LEU A 18 -5.71 -2.42 -2.60
N ALA A 19 -5.96 -2.26 -3.89
CA ALA A 19 -7.26 -1.82 -4.40
C ALA A 19 -8.38 -2.80 -4.00
N GLU A 20 -8.09 -4.09 -4.04
CA GLU A 20 -9.07 -5.10 -3.69
C GLU A 20 -9.34 -5.18 -2.20
N ARG A 21 -8.30 -5.01 -1.38
CA ARG A 21 -8.39 -5.31 0.04
C ARG A 21 -8.59 -4.10 0.93
N ILE A 22 -8.44 -2.87 0.41
CA ILE A 22 -8.61 -1.68 1.25
C ILE A 22 -10.03 -1.58 1.83
N ARG A 23 -11.02 -2.15 1.14
CA ARG A 23 -12.39 -2.12 1.63
C ARG A 23 -12.64 -3.08 2.79
N GLU A 24 -11.65 -3.90 3.16
CA GLU A 24 -11.75 -4.79 4.33
C GLU A 24 -11.59 -4.01 5.65
N ILE A 25 -11.02 -2.81 5.61
CA ILE A 25 -10.84 -2.00 6.81
C ILE A 25 -11.89 -0.89 6.87
N PRO A 26 -12.27 -0.45 8.08
CA PRO A 26 -13.19 0.68 8.22
C PRO A 26 -12.59 1.97 7.70
N VAL A 27 -13.44 2.89 7.27
CA VAL A 27 -13.01 4.24 6.90
C VAL A 27 -12.29 4.88 8.09
N GLY A 28 -11.16 5.52 7.82
CA GLY A 28 -10.31 6.13 8.84
C GLY A 28 -9.22 5.23 9.36
N GLN A 29 -9.25 3.94 9.07
CA GLN A 29 -8.20 3.02 9.50
C GLN A 29 -7.08 2.95 8.46
N VAL A 30 -5.93 2.43 8.90
CA VAL A 30 -4.71 2.34 8.07
C VAL A 30 -4.47 0.90 7.68
N VAL A 31 -4.09 0.69 6.42
CA VAL A 31 -3.62 -0.60 5.91
C VAL A 31 -2.16 -0.47 5.52
N ALA A 32 -1.38 -1.52 5.73
CA ALA A 32 0.01 -1.57 5.31
C ALA A 32 0.16 -2.52 4.13
N VAL A 33 0.88 -2.07 3.09
CA VAL A 33 1.22 -2.91 1.93
C VAL A 33 2.73 -3.11 1.95
N LEU A 34 3.17 -4.36 1.99
CA LEU A 34 4.59 -4.68 1.93
C LEU A 34 4.95 -4.97 0.48
N ALA A 35 5.94 -4.26 -0.06
CA ALA A 35 6.37 -4.42 -1.44
C ALA A 35 7.87 -4.20 -1.55
N ASP A 36 8.51 -4.91 -2.47
CA ASP A 36 9.95 -4.79 -2.69
C ASP A 36 10.30 -4.36 -4.12
N ASP A 37 9.31 -4.09 -4.97
CA ASP A 37 9.56 -3.51 -6.28
C ASP A 37 9.75 -2.00 -6.12
N PRO A 38 10.90 -1.44 -6.57
CA PRO A 38 11.13 0.01 -6.45
C PRO A 38 10.04 0.88 -7.09
N ALA A 39 9.35 0.39 -8.11
CA ALA A 39 8.25 1.13 -8.74
C ALA A 39 7.13 1.46 -7.76
N ALA A 40 7.00 0.71 -6.65
CA ALA A 40 5.98 0.97 -5.65
C ALA A 40 6.13 2.35 -5.00
N HIS A 41 7.35 2.89 -4.90
CA HIS A 41 7.59 4.23 -4.37
C HIS A 41 6.82 5.30 -5.13
N THR A 42 6.65 5.11 -6.43
CA THR A 42 5.92 6.05 -7.30
C THR A 42 4.46 5.63 -7.40
N ASP A 43 4.21 4.33 -7.58
CA ASP A 43 2.88 3.82 -7.91
C ASP A 43 1.91 3.89 -6.74
N VAL A 44 2.36 3.63 -5.50
CA VAL A 44 1.47 3.67 -4.35
C VAL A 44 0.96 5.09 -4.09
N PRO A 45 1.84 6.11 -4.00
CA PRO A 45 1.35 7.49 -3.85
C PRO A 45 0.47 7.95 -5.02
N ALA A 46 0.80 7.54 -6.25
CA ALA A 46 0.01 7.90 -7.42
C ALA A 46 -1.39 7.29 -7.34
N TRP A 47 -1.49 6.02 -6.94
CA TRP A 47 -2.77 5.36 -6.76
C TRP A 47 -3.60 6.06 -5.67
N CYS A 48 -2.95 6.45 -4.57
CA CYS A 48 -3.63 7.15 -3.48
C CYS A 48 -4.23 8.47 -3.96
N ARG A 49 -3.48 9.26 -4.74
CA ARG A 49 -3.99 10.51 -5.31
C ARG A 49 -5.17 10.25 -6.24
N MET A 50 -5.05 9.25 -7.10
CA MET A 50 -6.07 8.93 -8.09
C MET A 50 -7.36 8.43 -7.44
N LYS A 51 -7.26 7.69 -6.34
CA LYS A 51 -8.41 7.09 -5.65
C LYS A 51 -8.85 7.89 -4.42
N SER A 52 -8.26 9.05 -4.20
CA SER A 52 -8.59 9.91 -3.05
C SER A 52 -8.42 9.20 -1.70
N GLN A 53 -7.43 8.34 -1.62
CA GLN A 53 -7.03 7.73 -0.36
C GLN A 53 -5.82 8.47 0.19
N GLU A 54 -5.59 8.40 1.50
CA GLU A 54 -4.50 9.13 2.13
C GLU A 54 -3.25 8.27 2.19
N PHE A 55 -2.17 8.71 1.54
CA PHE A 55 -0.85 8.11 1.72
C PHE A 55 -0.25 8.67 2.99
N VAL A 56 -0.04 7.79 4.01
CA VAL A 56 0.41 8.23 5.31
C VAL A 56 1.95 8.30 5.35
N TRP A 57 2.62 7.19 5.08
CA TRP A 57 4.08 7.14 5.06
C TRP A 57 4.57 5.80 4.54
N GLU A 58 5.89 5.71 4.29
CA GLU A 58 6.54 4.45 3.96
C GLU A 58 7.73 4.23 4.88
N GLU A 59 8.05 2.97 5.13
CA GLU A 59 9.20 2.62 5.96
C GLU A 59 10.00 1.50 5.30
N PRO A 60 11.34 1.53 5.39
CA PRO A 60 12.15 0.40 4.94
C PRO A 60 11.97 -0.78 5.88
N LEU A 61 11.98 -2.00 5.30
CA LEU A 61 11.88 -3.23 6.08
C LEU A 61 13.26 -3.81 6.33
N PRO A 62 13.51 -4.43 7.48
CA PRO A 62 14.83 -4.99 7.79
C PRO A 62 15.32 -6.02 6.78
N GLN A 63 14.40 -6.80 6.23
CA GLN A 63 14.72 -7.87 5.28
C GLN A 63 14.77 -7.40 3.83
N GLY A 64 14.52 -6.11 3.58
CA GLY A 64 14.43 -5.54 2.24
C GLY A 64 12.99 -5.21 1.87
N GLY A 65 12.84 -4.30 0.91
CA GLY A 65 11.51 -3.79 0.57
C GLY A 65 11.04 -2.73 1.54
N TRP A 66 9.77 -2.38 1.42
CA TRP A 66 9.17 -1.26 2.16
C TRP A 66 7.76 -1.60 2.60
N GLY A 67 7.32 -0.95 3.69
CA GLY A 67 5.92 -0.98 4.12
C GLY A 67 5.29 0.36 3.79
N PHE A 68 4.24 0.35 2.98
CA PHE A 68 3.50 1.55 2.60
C PHE A 68 2.20 1.60 3.40
N HIS A 69 1.97 2.71 4.09
CA HIS A 69 0.82 2.88 4.97
C HIS A 69 -0.19 3.82 4.34
N ILE A 70 -1.41 3.34 4.15
CA ILE A 70 -2.49 4.08 3.50
C ILE A 70 -3.70 4.13 4.42
N ARG A 71 -4.25 5.32 4.65
CA ARG A 71 -5.49 5.48 5.41
C ARG A 71 -6.67 5.49 4.46
N ARG A 72 -7.66 4.66 4.75
CA ARG A 72 -8.89 4.64 3.97
C ARG A 72 -9.70 5.90 4.25
N SER A 73 -9.97 6.68 3.19
CA SER A 73 -10.67 7.96 3.31
C SER A 73 -12.17 7.84 3.08
N TYR A 74 -12.59 6.80 2.39
CA TYR A 74 -14.02 6.60 2.16
C TYR A 74 -14.34 5.15 1.81
#